data_efc6e25881a471573a4bb8b513fd8a8e
#
_entry.id   efc6e25881a471573a4bb8b513fd8a8e
#
_cell.length_a   1.000
_cell.length_b   1.000
_cell.length_c   1.000
_cell.angle_alpha   90.00
_cell.angle_beta   90.00
_cell.angle_gamma   90.00
#
_symmetry.space_group_name_H-M   'P 1'
#
loop_
_entity.id
_entity.type
_entity.pdbx_description
1 polymer ?
#
loop_
_entity_poly.entity_id
_entity_poly.type
_entity_poly.pdbx_seq_one_letter_code
_entity_poly.pdbx_strand_id
1 'polypeptide(L)'
;IPLYRSMKKTSAMFQDIVSSGPFSSVAPKAQMNIGRAWINKARGFKISQNERHKNYHMAVEAFKKAADKYHDRPGVASEGLFAAGAAYQQQSLDAEYDQGVIHKAIDSFSDYIALYPNKERVSGARERIQAMKVEQARGNLKIARYYENRGKWAAANIYYNEVKDLAPGTEYAETALQKIAELQPRLDVEKESGAQPK
;
A
#
# COMPACT_ATOMS: atom_id res chain seq x y z
N ILE A 1 26.79 -4.05 -13.88
CA ILE A 1 26.84 -2.64 -14.34
C ILE A 1 26.17 -2.41 -15.72
N PRO A 2 26.19 -3.34 -16.72
CA PRO A 2 25.51 -3.13 -17.99
C PRO A 2 23.97 -3.05 -17.88
N LEU A 3 23.33 -3.86 -17.04
CA LEU A 3 21.87 -3.93 -16.90
C LEU A 3 21.26 -2.63 -16.35
N TYR A 4 21.89 -2.00 -15.38
CA TYR A 4 21.42 -0.76 -14.76
C TYR A 4 21.42 0.43 -15.73
N ARG A 5 22.50 0.55 -16.54
CA ARG A 5 22.58 1.55 -17.63
C ARG A 5 21.52 1.30 -18.70
N SER A 6 21.24 0.05 -19.01
CA SER A 6 20.21 -0.35 -19.97
C SER A 6 18.80 0.07 -19.50
N MET A 7 18.45 -0.16 -18.22
CA MET A 7 17.13 0.18 -17.69
C MET A 7 16.86 1.69 -17.63
N LYS A 8 17.87 2.53 -17.34
CA LYS A 8 17.75 3.99 -17.39
C LYS A 8 17.50 4.47 -18.82
N LYS A 9 18.18 3.88 -19.80
CA LYS A 9 17.94 4.15 -21.23
C LYS A 9 16.53 3.70 -21.65
N THR A 10 16.07 2.55 -21.17
CA THR A 10 14.76 1.99 -21.52
C THR A 10 13.62 2.89 -21.05
N SER A 11 13.66 3.40 -19.81
CA SER A 11 12.64 4.33 -19.32
C SER A 11 12.66 5.66 -20.08
N ALA A 12 13.84 6.18 -20.45
CA ALA A 12 13.99 7.38 -21.24
C ALA A 12 13.39 7.21 -22.65
N MET A 13 13.68 6.09 -23.34
CA MET A 13 13.09 5.80 -24.67
C MET A 13 11.55 5.78 -24.62
N PHE A 14 10.95 5.14 -23.59
CA PHE A 14 9.49 5.17 -23.44
C PHE A 14 8.97 6.58 -23.15
N GLN A 15 9.72 7.37 -22.40
CA GLN A 15 9.39 8.76 -22.13
C GLN A 15 9.40 9.61 -23.41
N ASP A 16 10.37 9.42 -24.28
CA ASP A 16 10.45 10.08 -25.58
C ASP A 16 9.25 9.73 -26.47
N ILE A 17 8.81 8.48 -26.50
CA ILE A 17 7.60 8.04 -27.22
C ILE A 17 6.36 8.77 -26.70
N VAL A 18 6.19 8.84 -25.36
CA VAL A 18 5.04 9.50 -24.74
C VAL A 18 5.07 11.01 -24.94
N SER A 19 6.26 11.63 -24.99
CA SER A 19 6.43 13.07 -25.18
C SER A 19 6.21 13.48 -26.63
N SER A 20 6.75 12.71 -27.58
CA SER A 20 6.67 13.01 -29.01
C SER A 20 5.29 12.78 -29.61
N GLY A 21 4.53 11.81 -29.06
CA GLY A 21 3.21 11.46 -29.56
C GLY A 21 2.26 11.02 -28.44
N PRO A 22 1.84 11.93 -27.55
CA PRO A 22 1.08 11.57 -26.34
C PRO A 22 -0.30 10.96 -26.60
N PHE A 23 -0.85 11.19 -27.80
CA PHE A 23 -2.15 10.65 -28.24
C PHE A 23 -2.01 9.51 -29.24
N SER A 24 -0.79 9.11 -29.57
CA SER A 24 -0.55 7.97 -30.47
C SER A 24 -1.10 6.66 -29.87
N SER A 25 -1.33 5.67 -30.74
CA SER A 25 -1.81 4.34 -30.31
C SER A 25 -0.82 3.60 -29.41
N VAL A 26 0.47 3.94 -29.48
CA VAL A 26 1.56 3.31 -28.72
C VAL A 26 1.86 4.00 -27.38
N ALA A 27 1.46 5.26 -27.22
CA ALA A 27 1.77 6.06 -26.04
C ALA A 27 1.22 5.45 -24.72
N PRO A 28 0.00 4.90 -24.65
CA PRO A 28 -0.50 4.25 -23.43
C PRO A 28 0.36 3.07 -22.99
N LYS A 29 0.75 2.22 -23.95
CA LYS A 29 1.64 1.08 -23.69
C LYS A 29 3.03 1.52 -23.26
N ALA A 30 3.56 2.58 -23.88
CA ALA A 30 4.83 3.17 -23.49
C ALA A 30 4.78 3.72 -22.06
N GLN A 31 3.71 4.44 -21.69
CA GLN A 31 3.51 4.94 -20.33
C GLN A 31 3.46 3.82 -19.27
N MET A 32 2.76 2.73 -19.55
CA MET A 32 2.75 1.52 -18.71
C MET A 32 4.15 0.89 -18.59
N ASN A 33 4.91 0.87 -19.69
CA ASN A 33 6.27 0.32 -19.69
C ASN A 33 7.27 1.18 -18.92
N ILE A 34 7.05 2.47 -18.78
CA ILE A 34 7.83 3.32 -17.85
C ILE A 34 7.67 2.80 -16.41
N GLY A 35 6.44 2.56 -15.97
CA GLY A 35 6.17 1.99 -14.64
C GLY A 35 6.83 0.63 -14.44
N ARG A 36 6.71 -0.27 -15.43
CA ARG A 36 7.35 -1.60 -15.39
C ARG A 36 8.88 -1.52 -15.35
N ALA A 37 9.48 -0.58 -16.06
CA ALA A 37 10.93 -0.36 -16.02
C ALA A 37 11.39 0.08 -14.61
N TRP A 38 10.62 0.93 -13.93
CA TRP A 38 10.89 1.34 -12.56
C TRP A 38 10.72 0.18 -11.57
N ILE A 39 9.69 -0.68 -11.72
CA ILE A 39 9.55 -1.92 -10.94
C ILE A 39 10.78 -2.83 -11.09
N ASN A 40 11.22 -3.05 -12.33
CA ASN A 40 12.41 -3.87 -12.58
C ASN A 40 13.67 -3.26 -11.94
N LYS A 41 13.77 -1.94 -11.93
CA LYS A 41 14.87 -1.24 -11.26
C LYS A 41 14.78 -1.36 -9.74
N ALA A 42 13.58 -1.28 -9.16
CA ALA A 42 13.36 -1.48 -7.73
C ALA A 42 13.73 -2.90 -7.26
N ARG A 43 13.52 -3.91 -8.12
CA ARG A 43 13.90 -5.30 -7.87
C ARG A 43 15.38 -5.62 -8.15
N GLY A 44 16.16 -4.63 -8.54
CA GLY A 44 17.56 -4.79 -8.89
C GLY A 44 18.39 -5.33 -7.73
N PHE A 45 19.42 -6.12 -8.06
CA PHE A 45 20.37 -6.62 -7.09
C PHE A 45 21.36 -5.52 -6.67
N LYS A 46 21.70 -5.45 -5.39
CA LYS A 46 22.66 -4.46 -4.82
C LYS A 46 22.24 -2.98 -4.93
N ILE A 47 20.96 -2.68 -4.81
CA ILE A 47 20.50 -1.29 -4.62
C ILE A 47 20.20 -1.04 -3.14
N SER A 48 20.38 0.20 -2.68
CA SER A 48 20.02 0.58 -1.32
C SER A 48 18.51 0.56 -1.11
N GLN A 49 18.06 0.41 0.13
CA GLN A 49 16.65 0.47 0.49
C GLN A 49 16.01 1.80 0.04
N ASN A 50 16.71 2.93 0.27
CA ASN A 50 16.23 4.26 -0.16
C ASN A 50 16.07 4.34 -1.69
N GLU A 51 16.99 3.77 -2.45
CA GLU A 51 16.89 3.76 -3.92
C GLU A 51 15.77 2.84 -4.41
N ARG A 52 15.56 1.71 -3.75
CA ARG A 52 14.45 0.79 -4.01
C ARG A 52 13.12 1.49 -3.77
N HIS A 53 12.96 2.16 -2.63
CA HIS A 53 11.78 2.93 -2.27
C HIS A 53 11.46 4.03 -3.30
N LYS A 54 12.49 4.80 -3.70
CA LYS A 54 12.37 5.80 -4.76
C LYS A 54 11.92 5.18 -6.10
N ASN A 55 12.46 4.02 -6.46
CA ASN A 55 12.10 3.38 -7.71
C ASN A 55 10.66 2.86 -7.71
N TYR A 56 10.15 2.31 -6.59
CA TYR A 56 8.72 1.97 -6.46
C TYR A 56 7.83 3.21 -6.55
N HIS A 57 8.21 4.31 -5.90
CA HIS A 57 7.47 5.57 -6.02
C HIS A 57 7.38 6.04 -7.48
N MET A 58 8.50 6.02 -8.23
CA MET A 58 8.50 6.37 -9.65
C MET A 58 7.63 5.42 -10.49
N ALA A 59 7.54 4.15 -10.11
CA ALA A 59 6.66 3.21 -10.78
C ALA A 59 5.18 3.54 -10.54
N VAL A 60 4.81 3.84 -9.30
CA VAL A 60 3.46 4.27 -8.92
C VAL A 60 3.04 5.49 -9.72
N GLU A 61 3.87 6.55 -9.73
CA GLU A 61 3.59 7.77 -10.49
C GLU A 61 3.38 7.50 -11.99
N ALA A 62 4.20 6.62 -12.57
CA ALA A 62 4.05 6.26 -13.98
C ALA A 62 2.74 5.50 -14.27
N PHE A 63 2.32 4.58 -13.37
CA PHE A 63 1.09 3.83 -13.50
C PHE A 63 -0.16 4.69 -13.26
N LYS A 64 -0.14 5.56 -12.25
CA LYS A 64 -1.21 6.53 -12.01
C LYS A 64 -1.37 7.47 -13.20
N LYS A 65 -0.26 8.01 -13.71
CA LYS A 65 -0.28 8.84 -14.93
C LYS A 65 -0.84 8.10 -16.14
N ALA A 66 -0.62 6.77 -16.25
CA ALA A 66 -1.24 5.98 -17.31
C ALA A 66 -2.77 5.87 -17.12
N ALA A 67 -3.23 5.63 -15.89
CA ALA A 67 -4.64 5.56 -15.57
C ALA A 67 -5.36 6.88 -15.83
N ASP A 68 -4.80 7.98 -15.38
CA ASP A 68 -5.39 9.32 -15.49
C ASP A 68 -5.40 9.83 -16.94
N LYS A 69 -4.24 9.76 -17.61
CA LYS A 69 -4.08 10.30 -18.96
C LYS A 69 -4.86 9.55 -20.02
N TYR A 70 -5.03 8.23 -19.82
CA TYR A 70 -5.71 7.34 -20.76
C TYR A 70 -6.98 6.74 -20.16
N HIS A 71 -7.71 7.54 -19.37
CA HIS A 71 -8.97 7.16 -18.73
C HIS A 71 -10.06 6.78 -19.76
N ASP A 72 -10.00 7.33 -20.98
CA ASP A 72 -10.85 6.99 -22.13
C ASP A 72 -10.57 5.58 -22.68
N ARG A 73 -9.49 4.94 -22.23
CA ARG A 73 -9.09 3.56 -22.59
C ARG A 73 -9.19 2.64 -21.38
N PRO A 74 -10.37 2.06 -21.09
CA PRO A 74 -10.63 1.31 -19.84
C PRO A 74 -9.66 0.15 -19.57
N GLY A 75 -9.06 -0.43 -20.61
CA GLY A 75 -8.04 -1.46 -20.47
C GLY A 75 -6.73 -0.93 -19.89
N VAL A 76 -6.28 0.25 -20.32
CA VAL A 76 -5.05 0.89 -19.83
C VAL A 76 -5.28 1.49 -18.46
N ALA A 77 -6.39 2.19 -18.28
CA ALA A 77 -6.72 2.84 -17.03
C ALA A 77 -6.87 1.83 -15.87
N SER A 78 -7.60 0.75 -16.09
CA SER A 78 -7.75 -0.33 -15.11
C SER A 78 -6.43 -1.02 -14.79
N GLU A 79 -5.60 -1.30 -15.81
CA GLU A 79 -4.28 -1.89 -15.60
C GLU A 79 -3.35 -0.94 -14.83
N GLY A 80 -3.42 0.37 -15.10
CA GLY A 80 -2.65 1.40 -14.40
C GLY A 80 -2.97 1.45 -12.90
N LEU A 81 -4.26 1.51 -12.54
CA LEU A 81 -4.69 1.50 -11.14
C LEU A 81 -4.26 0.23 -10.41
N PHE A 82 -4.50 -0.93 -11.01
CA PHE A 82 -4.09 -2.20 -10.40
C PHE A 82 -2.57 -2.27 -10.22
N ALA A 83 -1.80 -1.84 -11.21
CA ALA A 83 -0.34 -1.85 -11.17
C ALA A 83 0.21 -0.84 -10.14
N ALA A 84 -0.45 0.31 -9.95
CA ALA A 84 -0.10 1.27 -8.89
C ALA A 84 -0.31 0.66 -7.50
N GLY A 85 -1.45 0.02 -7.26
CA GLY A 85 -1.71 -0.71 -6.01
C GLY A 85 -0.67 -1.81 -5.74
N ALA A 86 -0.33 -2.60 -6.77
CA ALA A 86 0.70 -3.63 -6.66
C ALA A 86 2.11 -3.06 -6.39
N ALA A 87 2.43 -1.88 -6.93
CA ALA A 87 3.70 -1.20 -6.67
C ALA A 87 3.77 -0.67 -5.23
N TYR A 88 2.68 -0.06 -4.71
CA TYR A 88 2.58 0.31 -3.30
C TYR A 88 2.70 -0.89 -2.37
N GLN A 89 2.03 -2.01 -2.70
CA GLN A 89 2.16 -3.25 -1.93
C GLN A 89 3.61 -3.72 -1.84
N GLN A 90 4.36 -3.72 -2.94
CA GLN A 90 5.77 -4.10 -2.92
C GLN A 90 6.62 -3.10 -2.12
N GLN A 91 6.31 -1.82 -2.21
CA GLN A 91 6.97 -0.77 -1.44
C GLN A 91 6.77 -0.95 0.06
N SER A 92 5.56 -1.30 0.51
CA SER A 92 5.27 -1.52 1.93
C SER A 92 5.99 -2.73 2.52
N LEU A 93 6.15 -3.79 1.75
CA LEU A 93 6.88 -4.99 2.16
C LEU A 93 8.38 -4.68 2.37
N ASP A 94 8.97 -3.86 1.49
CA ASP A 94 10.38 -3.47 1.59
C ASP A 94 10.65 -2.48 2.75
N ALA A 95 9.65 -1.69 3.15
CA ALA A 95 9.74 -0.72 4.24
C ALA A 95 9.33 -1.28 5.61
N GLU A 96 9.42 -2.60 5.81
CA GLU A 96 8.99 -3.27 7.03
C GLU A 96 7.56 -2.87 7.45
N TYR A 97 6.66 -2.81 6.45
CA TYR A 97 5.24 -2.50 6.62
C TYR A 97 4.94 -1.04 7.01
N ASP A 98 5.42 -0.10 6.18
CA ASP A 98 5.03 1.30 6.26
C ASP A 98 3.50 1.44 6.15
N GLN A 99 2.86 1.80 7.27
CA GLN A 99 1.40 1.91 7.39
C GLN A 99 0.82 2.89 6.37
N GLY A 100 1.50 4.00 6.11
CA GLY A 100 1.07 4.99 5.13
C GLY A 100 1.07 4.45 3.69
N VAL A 101 2.03 3.60 3.36
CA VAL A 101 2.11 2.95 2.03
C VAL A 101 1.08 1.83 1.92
N ILE A 102 0.80 1.10 3.01
CA ILE A 102 -0.26 0.09 3.06
C ILE A 102 -1.62 0.72 2.74
N HIS A 103 -1.97 1.85 3.36
CA HIS A 103 -3.20 2.58 3.06
C HIS A 103 -3.30 2.93 1.57
N LYS A 104 -2.25 3.51 0.99
CA LYS A 104 -2.21 3.85 -0.44
C LYS A 104 -2.39 2.63 -1.36
N ALA A 105 -1.89 1.46 -0.95
CA ALA A 105 -2.11 0.22 -1.69
C ALA A 105 -3.59 -0.20 -1.65
N ILE A 106 -4.20 -0.18 -0.45
CA ILE A 106 -5.62 -0.49 -0.25
C ILE A 106 -6.49 0.46 -1.05
N ASP A 107 -6.25 1.77 -0.99
CA ASP A 107 -6.99 2.79 -1.73
C ASP A 107 -6.92 2.53 -3.24
N SER A 108 -5.72 2.29 -3.79
CA SER A 108 -5.54 2.02 -5.23
C SER A 108 -6.28 0.76 -5.70
N PHE A 109 -6.31 -0.31 -4.90
CA PHE A 109 -7.08 -1.50 -5.23
C PHE A 109 -8.59 -1.29 -5.04
N SER A 110 -9.01 -0.48 -4.06
CA SER A 110 -10.41 -0.12 -3.84
C SER A 110 -10.95 0.72 -5.00
N ASP A 111 -10.19 1.71 -5.47
CA ASP A 111 -10.51 2.49 -6.66
C ASP A 111 -10.62 1.60 -7.91
N TYR A 112 -9.69 0.64 -8.06
CA TYR A 112 -9.76 -0.33 -9.15
C TYR A 112 -11.07 -1.12 -9.12
N ILE A 113 -11.48 -1.63 -7.96
CA ILE A 113 -12.72 -2.41 -7.79
C ILE A 113 -13.95 -1.55 -8.05
N ALA A 114 -13.96 -0.31 -7.54
CA ALA A 114 -15.08 0.61 -7.69
C ALA A 114 -15.30 1.04 -9.15
N LEU A 115 -14.22 1.39 -9.84
CA LEU A 115 -14.28 1.89 -11.21
C LEU A 115 -14.39 0.76 -12.25
N TYR A 116 -13.91 -0.44 -11.93
CA TYR A 116 -13.85 -1.57 -12.87
C TYR A 116 -14.39 -2.87 -12.28
N PRO A 117 -15.66 -2.92 -11.78
CA PRO A 117 -16.19 -4.04 -11.02
C PRO A 117 -16.29 -5.36 -11.81
N ASN A 118 -16.33 -5.28 -13.14
CA ASN A 118 -16.47 -6.45 -14.03
C ASN A 118 -15.13 -6.93 -14.62
N LYS A 119 -13.99 -6.41 -14.13
CA LYS A 119 -12.67 -6.85 -14.62
C LYS A 119 -12.22 -8.13 -13.91
N GLU A 120 -11.51 -8.97 -14.64
CA GLU A 120 -11.02 -10.29 -14.18
C GLU A 120 -10.16 -10.25 -12.90
N ARG A 121 -9.49 -9.13 -12.61
CA ARG A 121 -8.60 -8.97 -11.45
C ARG A 121 -9.29 -8.46 -10.18
N VAL A 122 -10.62 -8.32 -10.19
CA VAL A 122 -11.36 -7.82 -9.01
C VAL A 122 -11.21 -8.76 -7.81
N SER A 123 -11.29 -10.08 -8.00
CA SER A 123 -11.03 -11.05 -6.93
C SER A 123 -9.62 -10.91 -6.37
N GLY A 124 -8.61 -10.87 -7.24
CA GLY A 124 -7.22 -10.68 -6.84
C GLY A 124 -6.95 -9.33 -6.15
N ALA A 125 -7.67 -8.26 -6.51
CA ALA A 125 -7.58 -6.99 -5.81
C ALA A 125 -8.17 -7.09 -4.39
N ARG A 126 -9.30 -7.77 -4.21
CA ARG A 126 -9.92 -8.02 -2.89
C ARG A 126 -9.00 -8.85 -1.98
N GLU A 127 -8.38 -9.90 -2.50
CA GLU A 127 -7.41 -10.72 -1.77
C GLU A 127 -6.21 -9.90 -1.31
N ARG A 128 -5.71 -9.02 -2.17
CA ARG A 128 -4.59 -8.12 -1.82
C ARG A 128 -4.98 -7.10 -0.76
N ILE A 129 -6.18 -6.50 -0.83
CA ILE A 129 -6.71 -5.63 0.21
C ILE A 129 -6.76 -6.39 1.54
N GLN A 130 -7.28 -7.60 1.55
CA GLN A 130 -7.37 -8.40 2.77
C GLN A 130 -5.99 -8.70 3.35
N ALA A 131 -5.03 -9.11 2.52
CA ALA A 131 -3.65 -9.32 2.95
C ALA A 131 -3.02 -8.04 3.54
N MET A 132 -3.26 -6.88 2.92
CA MET A 132 -2.77 -5.59 3.43
C MET A 132 -3.41 -5.21 4.77
N LYS A 133 -4.71 -5.47 4.97
CA LYS A 133 -5.40 -5.26 6.24
C LYS A 133 -4.82 -6.13 7.36
N VAL A 134 -4.48 -7.39 7.07
CA VAL A 134 -3.84 -8.28 8.05
C VAL A 134 -2.45 -7.73 8.46
N GLU A 135 -1.66 -7.24 7.50
CA GLU A 135 -0.37 -6.61 7.82
C GLU A 135 -0.52 -5.31 8.61
N GLN A 136 -1.55 -4.53 8.32
CA GLN A 136 -1.89 -3.33 9.06
C GLN A 136 -2.27 -3.67 10.51
N ALA A 137 -3.10 -4.70 10.71
CA ALA A 137 -3.46 -5.21 12.02
C ALA A 137 -2.23 -5.68 12.82
N ARG A 138 -1.30 -6.37 12.15
CA ARG A 138 -0.02 -6.78 12.76
C ARG A 138 0.81 -5.59 13.23
N GLY A 139 0.85 -4.52 12.44
CA GLY A 139 1.52 -3.27 12.80
C GLY A 139 0.85 -2.59 13.99
N ASN A 140 -0.48 -2.44 13.95
CA ASN A 140 -1.26 -1.83 15.02
C ASN A 140 -1.17 -2.62 16.33
N LEU A 141 -1.07 -3.94 16.27
CA LEU A 141 -0.84 -4.78 17.47
C LEU A 141 0.48 -4.43 18.17
N LYS A 142 1.55 -4.14 17.41
CA LYS A 142 2.82 -3.68 17.98
C LYS A 142 2.68 -2.32 18.65
N ILE A 143 1.93 -1.41 18.03
CA ILE A 143 1.66 -0.07 18.57
C ILE A 143 0.82 -0.16 19.84
N ALA A 144 -0.23 -1.00 19.85
CA ALA A 144 -1.08 -1.24 21.02
C ALA A 144 -0.24 -1.70 22.21
N ARG A 145 0.61 -2.73 22.01
CA ARG A 145 1.53 -3.24 23.05
C ARG A 145 2.52 -2.19 23.55
N TYR A 146 3.00 -1.33 22.65
CA TYR A 146 3.88 -0.21 23.04
C TYR A 146 3.19 0.74 24.01
N TYR A 147 1.93 1.11 23.76
CA TYR A 147 1.14 1.95 24.65
C TYR A 147 0.75 1.23 25.95
N GLU A 148 0.35 -0.03 25.87
CA GLU A 148 0.05 -0.87 27.04
C GLU A 148 1.25 -0.93 28.00
N ASN A 149 2.45 -1.19 27.50
CA ASN A 149 3.68 -1.26 28.30
C ASN A 149 4.05 0.07 28.98
N ARG A 150 3.48 1.19 28.53
CA ARG A 150 3.65 2.52 29.11
C ARG A 150 2.51 2.97 30.01
N GLY A 151 1.54 2.06 30.27
CA GLY A 151 0.37 2.39 31.08
C GLY A 151 -0.61 3.35 30.39
N LYS A 152 -0.48 3.57 29.08
CA LYS A 152 -1.39 4.42 28.29
C LYS A 152 -2.57 3.58 27.79
N TRP A 153 -3.43 3.19 28.73
CA TRP A 153 -4.48 2.19 28.50
C TRP A 153 -5.50 2.61 27.45
N ALA A 154 -5.94 3.88 27.47
CA ALA A 154 -6.87 4.42 26.49
C ALA A 154 -6.29 4.36 25.05
N ALA A 155 -5.04 4.75 24.88
CA ALA A 155 -4.37 4.66 23.58
C ALA A 155 -4.18 3.22 23.11
N ALA A 156 -3.76 2.31 24.03
CA ALA A 156 -3.63 0.90 23.71
C ALA A 156 -4.95 0.30 23.24
N ASN A 157 -6.04 0.63 23.93
CA ASN A 157 -7.38 0.15 23.60
C ASN A 157 -7.85 0.60 22.21
N ILE A 158 -7.53 1.82 21.79
CA ILE A 158 -7.83 2.30 20.43
C ILE A 158 -7.18 1.38 19.40
N TYR A 159 -5.87 1.15 19.49
CA TYR A 159 -5.15 0.30 18.55
C TYR A 159 -5.57 -1.17 18.61
N TYR A 160 -5.92 -1.73 19.78
CA TYR A 160 -6.48 -3.08 19.85
C TYR A 160 -7.84 -3.18 19.14
N ASN A 161 -8.71 -2.17 19.25
CA ASN A 161 -9.97 -2.14 18.51
C ASN A 161 -9.72 -2.06 16.99
N GLU A 162 -8.77 -1.25 16.53
CA GLU A 162 -8.38 -1.23 15.12
C GLU A 162 -7.89 -2.59 14.62
N VAL A 163 -7.08 -3.31 15.40
CA VAL A 163 -6.63 -4.68 15.06
C VAL A 163 -7.80 -5.63 14.87
N LYS A 164 -8.75 -5.63 15.83
CA LYS A 164 -9.97 -6.44 15.77
C LYS A 164 -10.77 -6.18 14.49
N ASP A 165 -10.92 -4.90 14.12
CA ASP A 165 -11.76 -4.48 12.98
C ASP A 165 -11.08 -4.70 11.62
N LEU A 166 -9.74 -4.58 11.55
CA LEU A 166 -8.96 -4.77 10.33
C LEU A 166 -8.87 -6.22 9.88
N ALA A 167 -8.71 -7.15 10.82
CA ALA A 167 -8.39 -8.55 10.52
C ALA A 167 -9.24 -9.54 11.33
N PRO A 168 -10.58 -9.47 11.23
CA PRO A 168 -11.45 -10.37 11.98
C PRO A 168 -11.18 -11.83 11.64
N GLY A 169 -11.25 -12.72 12.64
CA GLY A 169 -11.00 -14.15 12.46
C GLY A 169 -9.52 -14.54 12.34
N THR A 170 -8.60 -13.63 12.62
CA THR A 170 -7.16 -13.91 12.69
C THR A 170 -6.68 -13.99 14.13
N GLU A 171 -5.53 -14.62 14.36
CA GLU A 171 -4.86 -14.65 15.67
C GLU A 171 -4.58 -13.25 16.25
N TYR A 172 -4.38 -12.26 15.37
CA TYR A 172 -4.20 -10.86 15.77
C TYR A 172 -5.48 -10.28 16.39
N ALA A 173 -6.64 -10.54 15.76
CA ALA A 173 -7.93 -10.09 16.27
C ALA A 173 -8.31 -10.81 17.57
N GLU A 174 -8.02 -12.10 17.69
CA GLU A 174 -8.25 -12.87 18.93
C GLU A 174 -7.39 -12.31 20.08
N THR A 175 -6.09 -12.05 19.82
CA THR A 175 -5.21 -11.40 20.79
C THR A 175 -5.74 -10.03 21.19
N ALA A 176 -6.20 -9.23 20.24
CA ALA A 176 -6.74 -7.90 20.49
C ALA A 176 -8.00 -7.95 21.35
N LEU A 177 -8.93 -8.87 21.07
CA LEU A 177 -10.15 -9.07 21.86
C LEU A 177 -9.84 -9.43 23.31
N GLN A 178 -8.90 -10.35 23.54
CA GLN A 178 -8.45 -10.70 24.88
C GLN A 178 -7.87 -9.47 25.60
N LYS A 179 -7.00 -8.70 24.92
CA LYS A 179 -6.38 -7.51 25.49
C LYS A 179 -7.38 -6.40 25.80
N ILE A 180 -8.37 -6.17 24.96
CA ILE A 180 -9.46 -5.23 25.20
C ILE A 180 -10.19 -5.60 26.52
N ALA A 181 -10.52 -6.88 26.71
CA ALA A 181 -11.17 -7.34 27.93
C ALA A 181 -10.28 -7.18 29.18
N GLU A 182 -8.97 -7.46 29.09
CA GLU A 182 -8.00 -7.25 30.17
C GLU A 182 -7.81 -5.78 30.54
N LEU A 183 -7.96 -4.86 29.59
CA LEU A 183 -7.79 -3.42 29.81
C LEU A 183 -9.05 -2.74 30.38
N GLN A 184 -10.23 -3.32 30.19
CA GLN A 184 -11.49 -2.69 30.57
C GLN A 184 -11.54 -2.18 32.03
N PRO A 185 -11.15 -2.97 33.06
CA PRO A 185 -11.15 -2.48 34.42
C PRO A 185 -10.25 -1.27 34.69
N ARG A 186 -9.13 -1.18 33.95
CA ARG A 186 -8.19 -0.04 34.07
C ARG A 186 -8.75 1.21 33.42
N LEU A 187 -9.45 1.07 32.29
CA LEU A 187 -10.13 2.17 31.60
C LEU A 187 -11.28 2.74 32.42
N ASP A 188 -12.00 1.88 33.15
CA ASP A 188 -13.09 2.31 34.02
C ASP A 188 -12.54 3.14 35.20
N VAL A 189 -11.44 2.75 35.81
CA VAL A 189 -10.75 3.53 36.86
C VAL A 189 -10.23 4.86 36.33
N GLU A 190 -9.64 4.92 35.11
CA GLU A 190 -9.20 6.18 34.49
C GLU A 190 -10.37 7.15 34.30
N LYS A 191 -11.52 6.66 33.85
CA LYS A 191 -12.73 7.49 33.66
C LYS A 191 -13.28 8.03 34.98
N GLU A 192 -13.32 7.21 36.02
CA GLU A 192 -13.82 7.59 37.35
C GLU A 192 -12.88 8.61 38.06
N SER A 193 -11.56 8.49 37.84
CA SER A 193 -10.56 9.39 38.43
C SER A 193 -10.47 10.75 37.76
N GLY A 194 -11.16 10.97 36.64
CA GLY A 194 -11.13 12.25 35.89
C GLY A 194 -9.75 12.58 35.28
N ALA A 195 -8.85 11.62 35.24
CA ALA A 195 -7.51 11.78 34.69
C ALA A 195 -7.62 11.89 33.14
N GLN A 196 -7.46 13.10 32.60
CA GLN A 196 -7.27 13.27 31.16
C GLN A 196 -6.02 12.49 30.70
N PRO A 197 -6.07 11.82 29.55
CA PRO A 197 -4.91 11.10 29.01
C PRO A 197 -3.75 12.10 28.77
N LYS A 198 -2.66 11.88 29.49
CA LYS A 198 -1.39 12.62 29.30
C LYS A 198 -0.64 12.13 28.07
#